data_fb0019ee6278c57d7066190dd4ea9476
#
_entry.id   fb0019ee6278c57d7066190dd4ea9476
#
_cell.length_a   1.000
_cell.length_b   1.000
_cell.length_c   1.000
_cell.angle_alpha   90.00
_cell.angle_beta   90.00
_cell.angle_gamma   90.00
#
_symmetry.space_group_name_H-M   'P 1'
#
loop_
_entity.id
_entity.type
_entity.pdbx_description
1 polymer ?
#
loop_
_entity_poly.entity_id
_entity_poly.type
_entity_poly.pdbx_seq_one_letter_code
_entity_poly.pdbx_strand_id
1 'polypeptide(L)'
;TCGNVTGGHINPAVTVAFATLGKFPWRKVGHYLLAQHLGAFAASAVLFATYKDMLDHFDPNRTVTGPTATALIWATYPKPQVSLLTCLLDQVVGTGLLMFTALACIDEKNLNLPKWMHPMMLGFMISALAMCFGANCMAPLNPARDFATRCFTAVAGYGAEVFTYRHYWWVGLVGPHLGAIVGGWLYYLGVELHWPSTKDDDKLVERHELTVALNSANDRKSAI
;
A
#
# COMPACT_ATOMS: atom_id res chain seq x y z
N THR A 1 -9.20 -6.98 11.67
CA THR A 1 -9.79 -8.32 11.64
C THR A 1 -8.94 -9.33 10.87
N CYS A 2 -8.32 -9.00 9.73
CA CYS A 2 -7.56 -9.94 8.90
C CYS A 2 -6.04 -9.98 9.18
N GLY A 3 -5.52 -9.16 10.07
CA GLY A 3 -4.08 -9.01 10.32
C GLY A 3 -3.38 -10.33 10.68
N ASN A 4 -3.97 -11.11 11.58
CA ASN A 4 -3.39 -12.41 12.01
C ASN A 4 -3.47 -13.51 10.93
N VAL A 5 -4.28 -13.33 9.87
CA VAL A 5 -4.44 -14.32 8.79
C VAL A 5 -3.57 -13.96 7.59
N THR A 6 -3.59 -12.68 7.19
CA THR A 6 -2.97 -12.21 5.94
C THR A 6 -1.88 -11.15 6.12
N GLY A 7 -1.59 -10.75 7.35
CA GLY A 7 -0.75 -9.58 7.63
C GLY A 7 -1.48 -8.24 7.46
N GLY A 8 -2.69 -8.24 6.88
CA GLY A 8 -3.53 -7.04 6.77
C GLY A 8 -2.96 -5.95 5.84
N HIS A 9 -2.25 -6.32 4.77
CA HIS A 9 -1.62 -5.35 3.86
C HIS A 9 -2.63 -4.39 3.24
N ILE A 10 -3.79 -4.90 2.74
CA ILE A 10 -4.90 -4.17 2.11
C ILE A 10 -4.49 -3.06 1.12
N ASN A 11 -3.27 -3.11 0.63
CA ASN A 11 -2.66 -2.13 -0.27
C ASN A 11 -1.62 -2.83 -1.15
N PRO A 12 -1.74 -2.83 -2.49
CA PRO A 12 -0.77 -3.42 -3.41
C PRO A 12 0.64 -2.88 -3.24
N ALA A 13 0.79 -1.55 -3.06
CA ALA A 13 2.08 -0.91 -2.91
C ALA A 13 2.81 -1.40 -1.65
N VAL A 14 2.10 -1.54 -0.53
CA VAL A 14 2.63 -2.13 0.71
C VAL A 14 3.04 -3.59 0.50
N THR A 15 2.21 -4.37 -0.19
CA THR A 15 2.52 -5.78 -0.47
C THR A 15 3.80 -5.93 -1.29
N VAL A 16 3.97 -5.12 -2.34
CA VAL A 16 5.16 -5.11 -3.19
C VAL A 16 6.38 -4.64 -2.38
N ALA A 17 6.26 -3.56 -1.60
CA ALA A 17 7.35 -3.06 -0.78
C ALA A 17 7.86 -4.12 0.23
N PHE A 18 6.96 -4.81 0.94
CA PHE A 18 7.35 -5.93 1.81
C PHE A 18 8.06 -7.05 1.04
N ALA A 19 7.65 -7.34 -0.19
CA ALA A 19 8.32 -8.35 -1.01
C ALA A 19 9.73 -7.92 -1.44
N THR A 20 9.93 -6.63 -1.78
CA THR A 20 11.27 -6.10 -2.11
C THR A 20 12.22 -6.12 -0.93
N LEU A 21 11.71 -5.99 0.30
CA LEU A 21 12.47 -6.07 1.54
C LEU A 21 12.69 -7.52 2.03
N GLY A 22 12.26 -8.53 1.27
CA GLY A 22 12.34 -9.93 1.68
C GLY A 22 11.38 -10.32 2.83
N LYS A 23 10.52 -9.40 3.27
CA LYS A 23 9.56 -9.61 4.37
C LYS A 23 8.25 -10.29 3.93
N PHE A 24 8.07 -10.48 2.62
CA PHE A 24 6.90 -11.17 2.06
C PHE A 24 7.29 -11.98 0.81
N PRO A 25 6.84 -13.24 0.68
CA PRO A 25 7.26 -14.10 -0.43
C PRO A 25 6.62 -13.67 -1.76
N TRP A 26 7.45 -13.48 -2.79
CA TRP A 26 7.04 -13.07 -4.14
C TRP A 26 5.94 -13.94 -4.75
N ARG A 27 5.97 -15.26 -4.49
CA ARG A 27 4.95 -16.21 -4.98
C ARG A 27 3.52 -15.88 -4.53
N LYS A 28 3.36 -15.13 -3.44
CA LYS A 28 2.06 -14.71 -2.90
C LYS A 28 1.62 -13.33 -3.40
N VAL A 29 2.52 -12.51 -3.94
CA VAL A 29 2.23 -11.13 -4.34
C VAL A 29 1.06 -11.08 -5.31
N GLY A 30 1.07 -11.87 -6.40
CA GLY A 30 -0.01 -11.87 -7.39
C GLY A 30 -1.38 -12.17 -6.81
N HIS A 31 -1.48 -13.14 -5.89
CA HIS A 31 -2.73 -13.48 -5.22
C HIS A 31 -3.26 -12.33 -4.34
N TYR A 32 -2.35 -11.66 -3.61
CA TYR A 32 -2.70 -10.51 -2.77
C TYR A 32 -3.18 -9.33 -3.60
N LEU A 33 -2.44 -8.98 -4.66
CA LEU A 33 -2.84 -7.89 -5.56
C LEU A 33 -4.21 -8.17 -6.18
N LEU A 34 -4.44 -9.38 -6.68
CA LEU A 34 -5.73 -9.76 -7.25
C LEU A 34 -6.87 -9.64 -6.23
N ALA A 35 -6.68 -10.19 -5.03
CA ALA A 35 -7.70 -10.15 -3.97
C ALA A 35 -8.00 -8.70 -3.54
N GLN A 36 -6.98 -7.85 -3.43
CA GLN A 36 -7.12 -6.44 -3.06
C GLN A 36 -7.91 -5.65 -4.13
N HIS A 37 -7.60 -5.86 -5.42
CA HIS A 37 -8.33 -5.19 -6.50
C HIS A 37 -9.77 -5.70 -6.62
N LEU A 38 -10.00 -7.01 -6.56
CA LEU A 38 -11.36 -7.57 -6.59
C LEU A 38 -12.18 -7.11 -5.39
N GLY A 39 -11.57 -7.07 -4.20
CA GLY A 39 -12.21 -6.57 -2.98
C GLY A 39 -12.61 -5.10 -3.09
N ALA A 40 -11.71 -4.25 -3.61
CA ALA A 40 -12.00 -2.83 -3.82
C ALA A 40 -13.11 -2.60 -4.87
N PHE A 41 -13.10 -3.37 -5.96
CA PHE A 41 -14.14 -3.34 -6.98
C PHE A 41 -15.51 -3.75 -6.41
N ALA A 42 -15.56 -4.87 -5.67
CA ALA A 42 -16.79 -5.35 -5.04
C ALA A 42 -17.31 -4.36 -3.99
N ALA A 43 -16.44 -3.80 -3.16
CA ALA A 43 -16.81 -2.78 -2.19
C ALA A 43 -17.40 -1.52 -2.86
N SER A 44 -16.86 -1.14 -4.03
CA SER A 44 -17.40 -0.03 -4.83
C SER A 44 -18.83 -0.32 -5.32
N ALA A 45 -19.12 -1.55 -5.73
CA ALA A 45 -20.46 -1.97 -6.14
C ALA A 45 -21.45 -1.92 -4.97
N VAL A 46 -21.05 -2.38 -3.79
CA VAL A 46 -21.87 -2.31 -2.58
C VAL A 46 -22.16 -0.85 -2.21
N LEU A 47 -21.13 0.00 -2.21
CA LEU A 47 -21.29 1.44 -1.94
C LEU A 47 -22.25 2.09 -2.94
N PHE A 48 -22.08 1.80 -4.23
CA PHE A 48 -22.95 2.32 -5.29
C PHE A 48 -24.41 1.92 -5.07
N ALA A 49 -24.66 0.63 -4.80
CA ALA A 49 -26.01 0.13 -4.53
C ALA A 49 -26.64 0.79 -3.30
N THR A 50 -25.84 1.01 -2.24
CA THR A 50 -26.30 1.64 -0.98
C THR A 50 -26.74 3.09 -1.18
N TYR A 51 -26.06 3.84 -2.07
CA TYR A 51 -26.31 5.27 -2.28
C TYR A 51 -26.95 5.59 -3.63
N LYS A 52 -27.46 4.59 -4.34
CA LYS A 52 -27.95 4.73 -5.71
C LYS A 52 -28.96 5.87 -5.88
N ASP A 53 -29.98 5.94 -5.04
CA ASP A 53 -31.05 6.94 -5.17
C ASP A 53 -30.52 8.37 -4.93
N MET A 54 -29.60 8.54 -3.98
CA MET A 54 -28.95 9.82 -3.74
C MET A 54 -28.04 10.23 -4.90
N LEU A 55 -27.31 9.28 -5.48
CA LEU A 55 -26.50 9.51 -6.66
C LEU A 55 -27.34 9.88 -7.88
N ASP A 56 -28.48 9.20 -8.09
CA ASP A 56 -29.40 9.47 -9.19
C ASP A 56 -30.03 10.88 -9.05
N HIS A 57 -30.26 11.32 -7.82
CA HIS A 57 -30.78 12.67 -7.54
C HIS A 57 -29.70 13.75 -7.71
N PHE A 58 -28.50 13.54 -7.18
CA PHE A 58 -27.45 14.56 -7.11
C PHE A 58 -26.65 14.69 -8.43
N ASP A 59 -26.32 13.54 -9.05
CA ASP A 59 -25.54 13.46 -10.30
C ASP A 59 -26.16 12.43 -11.25
N PRO A 60 -27.32 12.72 -11.85
CA PRO A 60 -28.01 11.79 -12.75
C PRO A 60 -27.17 11.43 -13.99
N ASN A 61 -26.26 12.29 -14.39
CA ASN A 61 -25.40 12.12 -15.56
C ASN A 61 -24.08 11.39 -15.27
N ARG A 62 -23.79 11.09 -14.00
CA ARG A 62 -22.55 10.41 -13.58
C ARG A 62 -21.30 11.15 -14.06
N THR A 63 -21.11 12.34 -13.56
CA THR A 63 -20.04 13.24 -14.02
C THR A 63 -18.71 13.00 -13.32
N VAL A 64 -17.61 13.18 -14.05
CA VAL A 64 -16.25 13.06 -13.54
C VAL A 64 -15.76 14.41 -13.01
N THR A 65 -16.22 15.50 -13.61
CA THR A 65 -15.82 16.89 -13.29
C THR A 65 -17.04 17.78 -13.11
N GLY A 66 -16.85 18.90 -12.44
CA GLY A 66 -17.93 19.88 -12.23
C GLY A 66 -18.46 19.88 -10.78
N PRO A 67 -19.40 20.77 -10.48
CA PRO A 67 -19.89 21.00 -9.11
C PRO A 67 -20.69 19.84 -8.53
N THR A 68 -21.30 19.03 -9.39
CA THR A 68 -22.08 17.82 -9.00
C THR A 68 -21.34 16.53 -9.23
N ALA A 69 -20.05 16.58 -9.62
CA ALA A 69 -19.27 15.38 -9.91
C ALA A 69 -19.19 14.41 -8.74
N THR A 70 -19.57 13.16 -8.97
CA THR A 70 -19.56 12.11 -7.96
C THR A 70 -18.51 11.01 -8.20
N ALA A 71 -17.81 11.00 -9.35
CA ALA A 71 -16.74 10.04 -9.63
C ALA A 71 -15.64 10.06 -8.56
N LEU A 72 -15.40 11.22 -7.92
CA LEU A 72 -14.42 11.41 -6.85
C LEU A 72 -14.71 10.62 -5.55
N ILE A 73 -15.93 10.07 -5.39
CA ILE A 73 -16.29 9.19 -4.28
C ILE A 73 -15.47 7.90 -4.35
N TRP A 74 -15.22 7.40 -5.56
CA TRP A 74 -14.52 6.14 -5.80
C TRP A 74 -13.05 6.32 -6.11
N ALA A 75 -12.73 7.13 -7.13
CA ALA A 75 -11.37 7.31 -7.62
C ALA A 75 -10.88 8.74 -7.38
N THR A 76 -9.57 8.93 -7.44
CA THR A 76 -8.96 10.23 -7.18
C THR A 76 -8.70 10.99 -8.49
N TYR A 77 -8.76 12.30 -8.43
CA TYR A 77 -8.58 13.18 -9.58
C TYR A 77 -7.72 14.39 -9.20
N PRO A 78 -6.79 14.82 -10.07
CA PRO A 78 -5.96 15.99 -9.81
C PRO A 78 -6.77 17.28 -9.88
N LYS A 79 -6.41 18.24 -9.05
CA LYS A 79 -6.95 19.61 -9.18
C LYS A 79 -6.51 20.21 -10.53
N PRO A 80 -7.35 21.07 -11.17
CA PRO A 80 -7.07 21.60 -12.51
C PRO A 80 -5.70 22.30 -12.65
N GLN A 81 -5.26 22.99 -11.61
CA GLN A 81 -4.01 23.76 -11.59
C GLN A 81 -2.76 22.93 -11.24
N VAL A 82 -2.91 21.66 -10.84
CA VAL A 82 -1.79 20.84 -10.38
C VAL A 82 -1.24 19.99 -11.52
N SER A 83 0.08 19.98 -11.72
CA SER A 83 0.73 19.18 -12.75
C SER A 83 0.73 17.68 -12.39
N LEU A 84 0.82 16.79 -13.40
CA LEU A 84 0.94 15.36 -13.18
C LEU A 84 2.23 15.00 -12.44
N LEU A 85 3.32 15.74 -12.68
CA LEU A 85 4.58 15.54 -11.96
C LEU A 85 4.42 15.86 -10.48
N THR A 86 3.74 16.96 -10.15
CA THR A 86 3.42 17.30 -8.75
C THR A 86 2.58 16.20 -8.11
N CYS A 87 1.56 15.69 -8.80
CA CYS A 87 0.75 14.58 -8.31
C CYS A 87 1.58 13.31 -8.09
N LEU A 88 2.51 13.00 -9.01
CA LEU A 88 3.39 11.85 -8.87
C LEU A 88 4.30 11.97 -7.63
N LEU A 89 4.96 13.11 -7.47
CA LEU A 89 5.81 13.39 -6.30
C LEU A 89 5.01 13.33 -5.00
N ASP A 90 3.81 13.90 -4.98
CA ASP A 90 2.88 13.85 -3.86
C ASP A 90 2.59 12.40 -3.44
N GLN A 91 2.33 11.52 -4.41
CA GLN A 91 2.06 10.11 -4.14
C GLN A 91 3.31 9.33 -3.73
N VAL A 92 4.46 9.63 -4.30
CA VAL A 92 5.73 9.01 -3.91
C VAL A 92 6.07 9.38 -2.47
N VAL A 93 5.98 10.66 -2.10
CA VAL A 93 6.28 11.13 -0.75
C VAL A 93 5.24 10.60 0.25
N GLY A 94 3.94 10.78 -0.03
CA GLY A 94 2.87 10.36 0.87
C GLY A 94 2.87 8.85 1.14
N THR A 95 3.05 8.03 0.09
CA THR A 95 3.12 6.58 0.26
C THR A 95 4.47 6.12 0.82
N GLY A 96 5.53 6.87 0.57
CA GLY A 96 6.83 6.64 1.22
C GLY A 96 6.75 6.81 2.73
N LEU A 97 6.13 7.88 3.20
CA LEU A 97 5.86 8.10 4.62
C LEU A 97 4.93 7.04 5.21
N LEU A 98 3.89 6.62 4.45
CA LEU A 98 3.03 5.51 4.84
C LEU A 98 3.83 4.26 5.15
N MET A 99 4.69 3.83 4.22
CA MET A 99 5.46 2.60 4.38
C MET A 99 6.53 2.71 5.47
N PHE A 100 7.24 3.84 5.52
CA PHE A 100 8.24 4.13 6.54
C PHE A 100 7.64 4.03 7.96
N THR A 101 6.51 4.71 8.18
CA THR A 101 5.85 4.71 9.50
C THR A 101 5.21 3.36 9.81
N ALA A 102 4.66 2.66 8.80
CA ALA A 102 4.12 1.32 9.00
C ALA A 102 5.19 0.34 9.50
N LEU A 103 6.39 0.37 8.90
CA LEU A 103 7.53 -0.43 9.38
C LEU A 103 7.92 -0.05 10.79
N ALA A 104 8.01 1.24 11.12
CA ALA A 104 8.32 1.70 12.47
C ALA A 104 7.31 1.20 13.52
N CYS A 105 6.02 1.13 13.16
CA CYS A 105 4.98 0.64 14.06
C CYS A 105 5.04 -0.87 14.33
N ILE A 106 5.46 -1.66 13.33
CA ILE A 106 5.50 -3.12 13.44
C ILE A 106 6.87 -3.65 13.89
N ASP A 107 7.89 -2.82 13.91
CA ASP A 107 9.24 -3.19 14.32
C ASP A 107 9.32 -3.31 15.85
N GLU A 108 9.47 -4.56 16.32
CA GLU A 108 9.56 -4.88 17.75
C GLU A 108 10.79 -4.27 18.43
N LYS A 109 11.86 -4.01 17.66
CA LYS A 109 13.07 -3.33 18.18
C LYS A 109 12.92 -1.81 18.28
N ASN A 110 11.91 -1.22 17.58
CA ASN A 110 11.66 0.23 17.60
C ASN A 110 10.58 0.59 18.64
N LEU A 111 9.34 0.73 18.20
CA LEU A 111 8.24 1.17 19.08
C LEU A 111 7.73 0.04 19.98
N ASN A 112 7.97 -1.20 19.60
CA ASN A 112 7.50 -2.40 20.33
C ASN A 112 6.01 -2.31 20.69
N LEU A 113 5.20 -1.83 19.74
CA LEU A 113 3.78 -1.65 19.97
C LEU A 113 3.08 -3.00 20.08
N PRO A 114 2.15 -3.18 21.04
CA PRO A 114 1.32 -4.37 21.08
C PRO A 114 0.60 -4.59 19.75
N LYS A 115 0.56 -5.81 19.24
CA LYS A 115 -0.02 -6.14 17.92
C LYS A 115 -1.46 -5.67 17.73
N TRP A 116 -2.24 -5.61 18.80
CA TRP A 116 -3.61 -5.10 18.75
C TRP A 116 -3.70 -3.58 18.51
N MET A 117 -2.65 -2.83 18.81
CA MET A 117 -2.58 -1.38 18.54
C MET A 117 -2.19 -1.05 17.09
N HIS A 118 -1.51 -1.95 16.38
CA HIS A 118 -1.05 -1.70 15.01
C HIS A 118 -2.16 -1.16 14.09
N PRO A 119 -3.38 -1.79 14.01
CA PRO A 119 -4.44 -1.27 13.14
C PRO A 119 -4.90 0.14 13.49
N MET A 120 -4.93 0.49 14.77
CA MET A 120 -5.34 1.81 15.23
C MET A 120 -4.29 2.87 14.85
N MET A 121 -3.01 2.60 15.10
CA MET A 121 -1.91 3.50 14.74
C MET A 121 -1.82 3.70 13.22
N LEU A 122 -1.95 2.62 12.44
CA LEU A 122 -2.00 2.69 10.98
C LEU A 122 -3.21 3.49 10.48
N GLY A 123 -4.36 3.36 11.15
CA GLY A 123 -5.56 4.13 10.83
C GLY A 123 -5.36 5.63 11.06
N PHE A 124 -4.81 6.04 12.19
CA PHE A 124 -4.48 7.44 12.47
C PHE A 124 -3.45 7.99 11.48
N MET A 125 -2.42 7.21 11.16
CA MET A 125 -1.42 7.59 10.18
C MET A 125 -2.02 7.83 8.79
N ILE A 126 -2.87 6.90 8.30
CA ILE A 126 -3.53 7.07 7.00
C ILE A 126 -4.43 8.31 7.00
N SER A 127 -5.14 8.56 8.09
CA SER A 127 -5.98 9.75 8.24
C SER A 127 -5.14 11.04 8.19
N ALA A 128 -4.01 11.07 8.90
CA ALA A 128 -3.09 12.21 8.87
C ALA A 128 -2.51 12.42 7.45
N LEU A 129 -2.07 11.35 6.78
CA LEU A 129 -1.54 11.43 5.41
C LEU A 129 -2.60 11.89 4.40
N ALA A 130 -3.85 11.44 4.54
CA ALA A 130 -4.94 11.89 3.69
C ALA A 130 -5.22 13.38 3.86
N MET A 131 -5.13 13.91 5.09
CA MET A 131 -5.25 15.36 5.36
C MET A 131 -4.06 16.16 4.81
N CYS A 132 -2.83 15.65 4.95
CA CYS A 132 -1.63 16.35 4.47
C CYS A 132 -1.48 16.32 2.94
N PHE A 133 -1.75 15.19 2.30
CA PHE A 133 -1.52 14.94 0.88
C PHE A 133 -2.81 14.94 0.03
N GLY A 134 -3.96 15.30 0.61
CA GLY A 134 -5.24 15.34 -0.11
C GLY A 134 -5.42 16.52 -1.06
N ALA A 135 -4.66 17.60 -0.89
CA ALA A 135 -4.88 18.87 -1.57
C ALA A 135 -4.63 18.83 -3.09
N ASN A 136 -3.60 18.10 -3.53
CA ASN A 136 -3.19 18.06 -4.94
C ASN A 136 -4.04 17.10 -5.78
N CYS A 137 -4.20 15.86 -5.31
CA CYS A 137 -4.84 14.79 -6.07
C CYS A 137 -5.57 13.77 -5.18
N MET A 138 -6.10 14.19 -4.05
CA MET A 138 -6.98 13.43 -3.16
C MET A 138 -6.33 12.22 -2.45
N ALA A 139 -5.00 12.17 -2.37
CA ALA A 139 -4.23 11.14 -1.67
C ALA A 139 -4.67 9.69 -1.98
N PRO A 140 -4.46 9.19 -3.21
CA PRO A 140 -4.75 7.79 -3.54
C PRO A 140 -4.01 6.80 -2.63
N LEU A 141 -2.69 6.94 -2.44
CA LEU A 141 -1.83 6.17 -1.52
C LEU A 141 -1.91 4.63 -1.65
N ASN A 142 -2.86 4.13 -2.41
CA ASN A 142 -3.18 2.71 -2.53
C ASN A 142 -3.68 2.39 -3.95
N PRO A 143 -2.92 1.62 -4.74
CA PRO A 143 -3.30 1.29 -6.11
C PRO A 143 -4.66 0.59 -6.26
N ALA A 144 -5.01 -0.31 -5.36
CA ALA A 144 -6.32 -0.97 -5.43
C ALA A 144 -7.46 0.00 -5.09
N ARG A 145 -7.24 0.88 -4.10
CA ARG A 145 -8.19 1.94 -3.71
C ARG A 145 -8.46 2.92 -4.87
N ASP A 146 -7.49 3.18 -5.75
CA ASP A 146 -7.70 4.11 -6.88
C ASP A 146 -8.03 3.42 -8.19
N PHE A 147 -7.27 2.40 -8.59
CA PHE A 147 -7.42 1.79 -9.91
C PHE A 147 -8.63 0.85 -9.99
N ALA A 148 -8.85 -0.03 -9.01
CA ALA A 148 -9.98 -0.95 -9.05
C ALA A 148 -11.32 -0.23 -8.89
N THR A 149 -11.38 0.79 -8.04
CA THR A 149 -12.57 1.62 -7.89
C THR A 149 -12.84 2.46 -9.13
N ARG A 150 -11.79 2.92 -9.83
CA ARG A 150 -11.87 3.60 -11.13
C ARG A 150 -12.43 2.69 -12.22
N CYS A 151 -12.00 1.42 -12.27
CA CYS A 151 -12.56 0.42 -13.16
C CYS A 151 -14.06 0.21 -12.89
N PHE A 152 -14.45 0.14 -11.61
CA PHE A 152 -15.86 0.08 -11.24
C PHE A 152 -16.62 1.32 -11.72
N THR A 153 -16.10 2.53 -11.49
CA THR A 153 -16.75 3.78 -11.90
C THR A 153 -16.99 3.81 -13.40
N ALA A 154 -16.03 3.34 -14.21
CA ALA A 154 -16.21 3.27 -15.67
C ALA A 154 -17.45 2.46 -16.08
N VAL A 155 -17.69 1.31 -15.44
CA VAL A 155 -18.83 0.45 -15.77
C VAL A 155 -20.13 0.89 -15.06
N ALA A 156 -20.03 1.70 -14.01
CA ALA A 156 -21.18 2.22 -13.26
C ALA A 156 -21.86 3.45 -13.91
N GLY A 157 -21.49 3.78 -15.15
CA GLY A 157 -22.14 4.82 -15.94
C GLY A 157 -21.31 6.09 -16.14
N TYR A 158 -20.13 6.23 -15.53
CA TYR A 158 -19.24 7.39 -15.72
C TYR A 158 -18.42 7.30 -17.04
N GLY A 159 -18.35 6.11 -17.64
CA GLY A 159 -17.72 5.92 -18.95
C GLY A 159 -16.20 6.04 -18.93
N ALA A 160 -15.62 6.22 -20.12
CA ALA A 160 -14.15 6.27 -20.29
C ALA A 160 -13.49 7.53 -19.74
N GLU A 161 -14.25 8.58 -19.44
CA GLU A 161 -13.70 9.83 -18.93
C GLU A 161 -12.92 9.64 -17.64
N VAL A 162 -13.27 8.66 -16.80
CA VAL A 162 -12.54 8.31 -15.57
C VAL A 162 -11.07 7.99 -15.83
N PHE A 163 -10.71 7.52 -17.02
CA PHE A 163 -9.32 7.23 -17.41
C PHE A 163 -8.71 8.37 -18.26
N THR A 164 -9.52 9.00 -19.10
CA THR A 164 -9.02 10.03 -20.04
C THR A 164 -8.83 11.39 -19.39
N TYR A 165 -9.53 11.66 -18.26
CA TYR A 165 -9.37 12.94 -17.57
C TYR A 165 -7.92 13.17 -17.18
N ARG A 166 -7.28 14.13 -17.88
CA ARG A 166 -5.87 14.51 -17.76
C ARG A 166 -4.88 13.35 -17.81
N HIS A 167 -5.30 12.18 -18.27
CA HIS A 167 -4.49 10.94 -18.27
C HIS A 167 -3.84 10.62 -16.91
N TYR A 168 -4.53 10.96 -15.81
CA TYR A 168 -3.99 10.88 -14.45
C TYR A 168 -3.96 9.45 -13.88
N TRP A 169 -4.79 8.54 -14.36
CA TRP A 169 -5.05 7.21 -13.78
C TRP A 169 -3.78 6.42 -13.39
N TRP A 170 -2.71 6.57 -14.15
CA TRP A 170 -1.44 5.85 -13.90
C TRP A 170 -0.69 6.40 -12.69
N VAL A 171 -0.89 7.66 -12.32
CA VAL A 171 -0.23 8.29 -11.16
C VAL A 171 -0.66 7.60 -9.87
N GLY A 172 -1.96 7.33 -9.70
CA GLY A 172 -2.49 6.58 -8.56
C GLY A 172 -2.06 5.11 -8.51
N LEU A 173 -1.57 4.57 -9.63
CA LEU A 173 -1.03 3.22 -9.72
C LEU A 173 0.48 3.21 -9.45
N VAL A 174 1.26 4.02 -10.17
CA VAL A 174 2.73 3.99 -10.15
C VAL A 174 3.29 4.71 -8.93
N GLY A 175 2.77 5.91 -8.62
CA GLY A 175 3.28 6.75 -7.53
C GLY A 175 3.32 6.03 -6.18
N PRO A 176 2.22 5.39 -5.74
CA PRO A 176 2.23 4.64 -4.49
C PRO A 176 3.21 3.46 -4.46
N HIS A 177 3.37 2.70 -5.56
CA HIS A 177 4.35 1.62 -5.59
C HIS A 177 5.79 2.14 -5.43
N LEU A 178 6.15 3.19 -6.16
CA LEU A 178 7.48 3.81 -6.03
C LEU A 178 7.68 4.35 -4.61
N GLY A 179 6.68 5.06 -4.08
CA GLY A 179 6.73 5.62 -2.74
C GLY A 179 6.92 4.56 -1.67
N ALA A 180 6.13 3.50 -1.69
CA ALA A 180 6.23 2.42 -0.71
C ALA A 180 7.59 1.70 -0.78
N ILE A 181 8.13 1.46 -1.96
CA ILE A 181 9.46 0.87 -2.13
C ILE A 181 10.51 1.81 -1.53
N VAL A 182 10.53 3.07 -1.93
CA VAL A 182 11.51 4.06 -1.44
C VAL A 182 11.40 4.21 0.07
N GLY A 183 10.20 4.42 0.62
CA GLY A 183 9.99 4.58 2.06
C GLY A 183 10.36 3.34 2.86
N GLY A 184 10.07 2.15 2.33
CA GLY A 184 10.46 0.88 2.94
C GLY A 184 11.97 0.69 2.99
N TRP A 185 12.67 0.96 1.89
CA TRP A 185 14.13 0.87 1.85
C TRP A 185 14.82 1.96 2.68
N LEU A 186 14.26 3.17 2.75
CA LEU A 186 14.75 4.22 3.65
C LEU A 186 14.65 3.80 5.13
N TYR A 187 13.54 3.15 5.53
CA TYR A 187 13.42 2.62 6.88
C TYR A 187 14.44 1.50 7.13
N TYR A 188 14.56 0.55 6.21
CA TYR A 188 15.49 -0.56 6.33
C TYR A 188 16.95 -0.07 6.47
N LEU A 189 17.38 0.80 5.54
CA LEU A 189 18.76 1.31 5.50
C LEU A 189 19.05 2.31 6.65
N GLY A 190 18.10 3.15 7.01
CA GLY A 190 18.31 4.23 7.99
C GLY A 190 18.04 3.82 9.44
N VAL A 191 17.24 2.77 9.65
CA VAL A 191 16.81 2.36 10.99
C VAL A 191 17.15 0.90 11.26
N GLU A 192 16.56 -0.02 10.47
CA GLU A 192 16.60 -1.45 10.79
C GLU A 192 18.02 -2.03 10.78
N LEU A 193 18.87 -1.62 9.85
CA LEU A 193 20.27 -2.04 9.79
C LEU A 193 21.14 -1.51 10.94
N HIS A 194 20.68 -0.50 11.68
CA HIS A 194 21.45 0.15 12.74
C HIS A 194 21.06 -0.33 14.14
N TRP A 195 20.12 -1.29 14.24
CA TRP A 195 19.84 -1.88 15.54
C TRP A 195 21.06 -2.61 16.08
N PRO A 196 21.44 -2.36 17.36
CA PRO A 196 22.54 -3.10 17.98
C PRO A 196 22.17 -4.59 18.02
N SER A 197 23.15 -5.46 17.72
CA SER A 197 22.99 -6.90 17.91
C SER A 197 22.68 -7.19 19.37
N THR A 198 21.70 -8.07 19.59
CA THR A 198 21.46 -8.58 20.95
C THR A 198 22.35 -9.79 21.20
N LYS A 199 22.68 -10.08 22.48
CA LYS A 199 23.43 -11.29 22.84
C LYS A 199 22.77 -12.59 22.34
N ASP A 200 21.47 -12.55 22.05
CA ASP A 200 20.73 -13.69 21.51
C ASP A 200 20.87 -13.78 19.99
N ASP A 201 20.97 -12.64 19.28
CA ASP A 201 21.29 -12.59 17.86
C ASP A 201 22.71 -13.16 17.63
N ASP A 202 23.68 -12.78 18.46
CA ASP A 202 25.06 -13.29 18.38
C ASP A 202 25.12 -14.81 18.61
N LYS A 203 24.36 -15.34 19.56
CA LYS A 203 24.25 -16.81 19.79
C LYS A 203 23.56 -17.54 18.63
N LEU A 204 22.60 -16.90 17.95
CA LEU A 204 21.94 -17.50 16.78
C LEU A 204 22.90 -17.58 15.58
N VAL A 205 23.71 -16.55 15.36
CA VAL A 205 24.77 -16.54 14.35
C VAL A 205 25.78 -17.65 14.64
N GLU A 206 26.30 -17.71 15.87
CA GLU A 206 27.26 -18.74 16.30
C GLU A 206 26.72 -20.16 16.11
N ARG A 207 25.46 -20.41 16.49
CA ARG A 207 24.80 -21.70 16.26
C ARG A 207 24.64 -22.03 14.77
N HIS A 208 24.32 -21.06 13.94
CA HIS A 208 24.20 -21.26 12.50
C HIS A 208 25.55 -21.60 11.87
N GLU A 209 26.61 -20.90 12.21
CA GLU A 209 27.99 -21.18 11.77
C GLU A 209 28.46 -22.57 12.21
N LEU A 210 28.19 -22.94 13.45
CA LEU A 210 28.50 -24.28 13.97
C LEU A 210 27.78 -25.38 13.19
N THR A 211 26.51 -25.18 12.87
CA THR A 211 25.71 -26.13 12.10
C THR A 211 26.24 -26.28 10.68
N VAL A 212 26.61 -25.19 10.03
CA VAL A 212 27.21 -25.22 8.67
C VAL A 212 28.56 -25.94 8.71
N ALA A 213 29.39 -25.67 9.71
CA ALA A 213 30.69 -26.35 9.88
C ALA A 213 30.54 -27.86 10.11
N LEU A 214 29.59 -28.27 10.92
CA LEU A 214 29.29 -29.70 11.19
C LEU A 214 28.79 -30.42 9.93
N ASN A 215 27.90 -29.80 9.16
CA ASN A 215 27.41 -30.37 7.91
C ASN A 215 28.53 -30.53 6.87
N SER A 216 29.39 -29.53 6.73
CA SER A 216 30.55 -29.59 5.82
C SER A 216 31.56 -30.65 6.24
N ALA A 217 31.74 -30.89 7.55
CA ALA A 217 32.60 -31.95 8.06
C ALA A 217 32.04 -33.35 7.83
N ASN A 218 30.70 -33.51 7.95
CA ASN A 218 30.01 -34.78 7.67
C ASN A 218 30.03 -35.12 6.17
N ASP A 219 29.86 -34.14 5.30
CA ASP A 219 29.92 -34.34 3.84
C ASP A 219 31.32 -34.81 3.40
N ARG A 220 32.39 -34.29 4.02
CA ARG A 220 33.77 -34.75 3.78
C ARG A 220 34.02 -36.18 4.25
N LYS A 221 33.38 -36.62 5.35
CA LYS A 221 33.52 -37.99 5.87
C LYS A 221 32.73 -39.00 5.05
N SER A 222 31.64 -38.61 4.40
CA SER A 222 30.85 -39.47 3.52
C SER A 222 31.43 -39.59 2.10
N ALA A 223 32.43 -38.81 1.76
CA ALA A 223 33.11 -38.80 0.44
C ALA A 223 34.41 -39.63 0.46
N ILE A 224 34.78 -40.29 1.59
CA ILE A 224 35.91 -41.21 1.76
C ILE A 224 35.35 -42.63 1.93
#